data_d1aee67334eb5655beb2f752aa44f37f
#
_entry.id   d1aee67334eb5655beb2f752aa44f37f
#
_cell.length_a   1.000
_cell.length_b   1.000
_cell.length_c   1.000
_cell.angle_alpha   90.00
_cell.angle_beta   90.00
_cell.angle_gamma   90.00
#
_symmetry.space_group_name_H-M   'P 1'
#
loop_
_entity.id
_entity.type
_entity.pdbx_description
1 polymer ?
#
loop_
_entity_poly.entity_id
_entity_poly.type
_entity_poly.pdbx_seq_one_letter_code
_entity_poly.pdbx_strand_id
1 'polypeptide(L)'
;RGLGDVYNRQPPVSPEPPPQAEPAPASVSSGAPEPPELFPESREPASTVALPEGTMEDKLQYLRDLAQNWQPARELNSLRDTMVFATGNPHTELMLIGEAPGYYEEVQQEPFVGRAGEKLNQILKAMGLSRDMVYISNIVKFRPALPNQRTNNRAPTPEEIEACLPIIMNEIQVIQPKMIVALGGTAAVGLLGIQGSVSSMRGRFHDLNGIPVRVTYHPSYLLRSDSPREKRKVWEDMLAVMERLGMPISEKQRGYFLPRE
;
A
#
# COMPACT_ATOMS: atom_id res chain seq x y z
N ARG A 1 22.35 -13.93 -71.22
CA ARG A 1 22.92 -12.62 -71.55
C ARG A 1 22.59 -11.71 -70.36
N GLY A 2 23.45 -11.21 -69.52
CA GLY A 2 24.89 -11.12 -69.55
C GLY A 2 25.27 -9.88 -68.77
N LEU A 3 26.26 -9.99 -67.86
CA LEU A 3 27.20 -9.02 -67.39
C LEU A 3 26.65 -7.95 -66.39
N GLY A 4 27.26 -7.59 -65.33
CA GLY A 4 28.58 -7.94 -64.84
C GLY A 4 28.85 -7.36 -63.45
N ASP A 5 29.61 -8.10 -62.71
CA ASP A 5 30.20 -7.73 -61.43
C ASP A 5 31.17 -6.54 -61.61
N VAL A 6 31.11 -5.59 -60.67
CA VAL A 6 32.25 -4.70 -60.40
C VAL A 6 32.52 -4.74 -58.89
N TYR A 7 33.58 -5.41 -58.56
CA TYR A 7 34.26 -5.45 -57.27
C TYR A 7 34.65 -4.04 -56.80
N ASN A 8 34.25 -3.67 -55.61
CA ASN A 8 34.92 -2.62 -54.87
C ASN A 8 35.52 -3.23 -53.60
N ARG A 9 36.79 -3.61 -53.67
CA ARG A 9 37.61 -4.04 -52.53
C ARG A 9 38.19 -2.79 -51.87
N GLN A 10 37.71 -2.49 -50.65
CA GLN A 10 38.47 -1.61 -49.75
C GLN A 10 39.56 -2.40 -49.01
N PRO A 11 40.76 -1.84 -48.80
CA PRO A 11 41.82 -2.50 -48.05
C PRO A 11 41.49 -2.53 -46.56
N PRO A 12 42.07 -3.50 -45.81
CA PRO A 12 41.81 -3.62 -44.36
C PRO A 12 42.46 -2.45 -43.62
N VAL A 13 41.64 -1.78 -42.81
CA VAL A 13 42.09 -0.76 -41.86
C VAL A 13 42.66 -1.46 -40.65
N SER A 14 43.94 -1.17 -40.34
CA SER A 14 44.62 -1.63 -39.13
C SER A 14 43.95 -1.04 -37.88
N PRO A 15 43.86 -1.80 -36.78
CA PRO A 15 43.26 -1.28 -35.55
C PRO A 15 44.17 -0.22 -34.92
N GLU A 16 43.57 0.92 -34.61
CA GLU A 16 44.19 1.98 -33.81
C GLU A 16 44.42 1.50 -32.36
N PRO A 17 45.51 1.89 -31.69
CA PRO A 17 45.78 1.56 -30.32
C PRO A 17 44.76 2.27 -29.39
N PRO A 18 44.40 1.67 -28.24
CA PRO A 18 43.45 2.26 -27.31
C PRO A 18 44.01 3.58 -26.73
N PRO A 19 43.14 4.59 -26.50
CA PRO A 19 43.57 5.85 -25.91
C PRO A 19 44.05 5.64 -24.47
N GLN A 20 45.17 6.29 -24.15
CA GLN A 20 45.77 6.32 -22.81
C GLN A 20 44.81 7.01 -21.85
N ALA A 21 44.61 6.38 -20.68
CA ALA A 21 43.81 6.92 -19.60
C ALA A 21 44.41 8.24 -19.08
N GLU A 22 43.63 9.31 -19.15
CA GLU A 22 43.93 10.55 -18.43
C GLU A 22 43.74 10.36 -16.93
N PRO A 23 44.50 11.03 -16.05
CA PRO A 23 44.36 10.91 -14.61
C PRO A 23 42.99 11.50 -14.16
N ALA A 24 42.32 10.75 -13.32
CA ALA A 24 41.04 11.12 -12.74
C ALA A 24 41.12 12.49 -12.03
N PRO A 25 40.17 13.41 -12.27
CA PRO A 25 40.06 14.62 -11.45
C PRO A 25 39.57 14.27 -10.05
N ALA A 26 40.10 15.01 -9.08
CA ALA A 26 39.83 14.89 -7.66
C ALA A 26 38.32 14.86 -7.36
N SER A 27 37.94 14.00 -6.41
CA SER A 27 36.61 13.84 -5.86
C SER A 27 36.01 15.18 -5.45
N VAL A 28 35.12 15.71 -6.28
CA VAL A 28 34.15 16.73 -5.86
C VAL A 28 32.98 15.96 -5.26
N SER A 29 32.73 16.17 -4.00
CA SER A 29 31.50 15.70 -3.30
C SER A 29 30.29 16.27 -4.04
N SER A 30 29.71 15.46 -4.92
CA SER A 30 28.44 15.75 -5.54
C SER A 30 27.35 15.41 -4.50
N GLY A 31 26.88 16.40 -3.78
CA GLY A 31 25.59 16.34 -3.13
C GLY A 31 24.55 16.09 -4.22
N ALA A 32 24.11 14.84 -4.36
CA ALA A 32 22.86 14.57 -5.06
C ALA A 32 21.78 15.38 -4.35
N PRO A 33 20.87 16.06 -5.06
CA PRO A 33 19.73 16.71 -4.40
C PRO A 33 18.96 15.61 -3.67
N GLU A 34 18.78 15.77 -2.36
CA GLU A 34 17.89 14.93 -1.58
C GLU A 34 16.51 14.96 -2.25
N PRO A 35 15.85 13.82 -2.40
CA PRO A 35 14.47 13.82 -2.88
C PRO A 35 13.64 14.70 -1.95
N PRO A 36 12.70 15.50 -2.47
CA PRO A 36 11.90 16.39 -1.64
C PRO A 36 11.24 15.59 -0.53
N GLU A 37 11.39 16.06 0.71
CA GLU A 37 10.69 15.51 1.88
C GLU A 37 9.19 15.59 1.60
N LEU A 38 8.58 14.47 1.26
CA LEU A 38 7.13 14.41 1.01
C LEU A 38 6.31 14.51 2.29
N PHE A 39 6.94 14.27 3.45
CA PHE A 39 6.31 14.41 4.77
C PHE A 39 7.37 14.81 5.81
N PRO A 40 7.08 15.71 6.76
CA PRO A 40 8.01 16.08 7.82
C PRO A 40 8.32 14.88 8.74
N GLU A 41 9.55 14.81 9.26
CA GLU A 41 10.05 13.70 10.13
C GLU A 41 9.26 13.49 11.43
N SER A 42 8.50 14.47 11.86
CA SER A 42 7.55 14.37 12.98
C SER A 42 6.20 14.90 12.54
N ARG A 43 5.30 14.00 12.20
CA ARG A 43 3.92 14.38 11.92
C ARG A 43 3.27 14.84 13.22
N GLU A 44 2.80 16.07 13.28
CA GLU A 44 1.83 16.44 14.29
C GLU A 44 0.64 15.49 14.19
N PRO A 45 0.06 15.03 15.31
CA PRO A 45 -1.08 14.13 15.25
C PRO A 45 -2.15 14.75 14.34
N ALA A 46 -2.54 14.02 13.31
CA ALA A 46 -3.59 14.44 12.38
C ALA A 46 -4.77 14.96 13.22
N SER A 47 -5.33 16.12 12.86
CA SER A 47 -6.42 16.76 13.60
C SER A 47 -7.46 15.73 14.00
N THR A 48 -7.55 15.46 15.30
CA THR A 48 -8.54 14.52 15.82
C THR A 48 -9.91 15.14 15.69
N VAL A 49 -10.83 14.40 15.10
CA VAL A 49 -12.25 14.76 15.10
C VAL A 49 -12.79 14.59 16.51
N ALA A 50 -13.53 15.57 17.02
CA ALA A 50 -14.23 15.43 18.30
C ALA A 50 -15.31 14.32 18.15
N LEU A 51 -15.15 13.25 18.91
CA LEU A 51 -16.10 12.13 18.91
C LEU A 51 -17.21 12.37 19.95
N PRO A 52 -18.45 11.96 19.69
CA PRO A 52 -19.53 12.03 20.65
C PRO A 52 -19.30 11.03 21.80
N GLU A 53 -19.97 11.27 22.91
CA GLU A 53 -20.15 10.25 23.94
C GLU A 53 -20.99 9.08 23.38
N GLY A 54 -20.72 7.85 23.80
CA GLY A 54 -21.48 6.68 23.35
C GLY A 54 -20.64 5.42 23.19
N THR A 55 -21.24 4.39 22.63
CA THR A 55 -20.60 3.10 22.35
C THR A 55 -19.60 3.21 21.20
N MET A 56 -18.86 2.14 20.95
CA MET A 56 -17.97 2.05 19.78
C MET A 56 -18.78 2.18 18.48
N GLU A 57 -19.92 1.54 18.41
CA GLU A 57 -20.82 1.57 17.26
C GLU A 57 -21.35 2.97 16.99
N ASP A 58 -21.77 3.70 18.05
CA ASP A 58 -22.23 5.09 17.93
C ASP A 58 -21.13 5.99 17.36
N LYS A 59 -19.89 5.84 17.84
CA LYS A 59 -18.74 6.60 17.37
C LYS A 59 -18.38 6.26 15.93
N LEU A 60 -18.41 4.98 15.54
CA LEU A 60 -18.14 4.57 14.16
C LEU A 60 -19.26 5.03 13.22
N GLN A 61 -20.51 4.99 13.65
CA GLN A 61 -21.63 5.52 12.86
C GLN A 61 -21.47 7.04 12.67
N TYR A 62 -21.13 7.78 13.72
CA TYR A 62 -20.84 9.21 13.63
C TYR A 62 -19.70 9.49 12.64
N LEU A 63 -18.59 8.74 12.71
CA LEU A 63 -17.46 8.89 11.77
C LEU A 63 -17.88 8.57 10.32
N ARG A 64 -18.73 7.58 10.11
CA ARG A 64 -19.30 7.25 8.79
C ARG A 64 -20.12 8.41 8.23
N ASP A 65 -21.01 8.97 9.03
CA ASP A 65 -21.88 10.09 8.64
C ASP A 65 -21.06 11.35 8.36
N LEU A 66 -20.05 11.61 9.20
CA LEU A 66 -19.10 12.71 9.01
C LEU A 66 -18.28 12.52 7.71
N ALA A 67 -17.76 11.32 7.47
CA ALA A 67 -16.95 11.00 6.30
C ALA A 67 -17.74 11.18 5.00
N GLN A 68 -19.06 10.96 5.00
CA GLN A 68 -19.93 11.15 3.84
C GLN A 68 -19.82 12.57 3.26
N ASN A 69 -19.66 13.58 4.13
CA ASN A 69 -19.60 14.98 3.76
C ASN A 69 -18.28 15.65 4.23
N TRP A 70 -17.20 14.87 4.30
CA TRP A 70 -15.91 15.32 4.80
C TRP A 70 -15.32 16.44 3.93
N GLN A 71 -15.45 17.70 4.42
CA GLN A 71 -15.09 18.89 3.69
C GLN A 71 -13.65 18.92 3.17
N PRO A 72 -12.61 18.55 3.96
CA PRO A 72 -11.23 18.56 3.47
C PRO A 72 -11.03 17.69 2.20
N ALA A 73 -11.73 16.57 2.11
CA ALA A 73 -11.67 15.70 0.93
C ALA A 73 -12.52 16.24 -0.24
N ARG A 74 -13.68 16.83 0.05
CA ARG A 74 -14.58 17.41 -0.96
C ARG A 74 -13.99 18.63 -1.67
N GLU A 75 -13.33 19.49 -0.94
CA GLU A 75 -12.72 20.73 -1.45
C GLU A 75 -11.57 20.47 -2.43
N LEU A 76 -10.93 19.30 -2.41
CA LEU A 76 -9.90 18.92 -3.36
C LEU A 76 -10.44 18.79 -4.80
N ASN A 77 -11.71 18.48 -4.99
CA ASN A 77 -12.35 18.25 -6.29
C ASN A 77 -11.64 17.19 -7.17
N SER A 78 -10.80 16.36 -6.58
CA SER A 78 -9.99 15.32 -7.24
C SER A 78 -10.41 13.90 -6.84
N LEU A 79 -11.42 13.79 -5.97
CA LEU A 79 -12.02 12.55 -5.51
C LEU A 79 -13.45 12.41 -6.03
N ARG A 80 -13.92 11.18 -6.16
CA ARG A 80 -15.31 10.89 -6.56
C ARG A 80 -16.25 11.06 -5.37
N ASP A 81 -17.56 11.12 -5.64
CA ASP A 81 -18.54 11.46 -4.60
C ASP A 81 -18.94 10.30 -3.68
N THR A 82 -18.83 9.07 -4.17
CA THR A 82 -19.25 7.89 -3.42
C THR A 82 -18.24 7.53 -2.35
N MET A 83 -18.67 7.59 -1.09
CA MET A 83 -17.86 7.22 0.06
C MET A 83 -17.86 5.70 0.26
N VAL A 84 -16.68 5.14 0.50
CA VAL A 84 -16.47 3.74 0.91
C VAL A 84 -15.82 3.75 2.28
N PHE A 85 -16.57 3.43 3.33
CA PHE A 85 -16.09 3.60 4.70
C PHE A 85 -15.20 2.43 5.14
N ALA A 86 -15.82 1.36 5.61
CA ALA A 86 -15.14 0.18 6.12
C ALA A 86 -16.11 -1.00 6.16
N THR A 87 -15.59 -2.21 6.39
CA THR A 87 -16.37 -3.44 6.57
C THR A 87 -15.73 -4.34 7.63
N GLY A 88 -16.49 -5.29 8.15
CA GLY A 88 -16.03 -6.30 9.09
C GLY A 88 -16.41 -6.00 10.53
N ASN A 89 -15.66 -6.57 11.47
CA ASN A 89 -15.95 -6.54 12.90
C ASN A 89 -15.21 -5.40 13.61
N PRO A 90 -15.87 -4.41 14.21
CA PRO A 90 -15.20 -3.37 14.97
C PRO A 90 -14.59 -3.86 16.30
N HIS A 91 -15.04 -4.99 16.84
CA HIS A 91 -14.48 -5.62 18.05
C HIS A 91 -13.29 -6.55 17.76
N THR A 92 -12.59 -6.33 16.68
CA THR A 92 -11.47 -7.16 16.25
C THR A 92 -10.14 -6.76 16.89
N GLU A 93 -9.23 -7.72 16.98
CA GLU A 93 -7.83 -7.45 17.33
C GLU A 93 -6.97 -7.06 16.11
N LEU A 94 -7.45 -7.32 14.88
CA LEU A 94 -6.71 -7.13 13.64
C LEU A 94 -7.43 -6.18 12.69
N MET A 95 -6.77 -5.08 12.35
CA MET A 95 -7.24 -4.11 11.37
C MET A 95 -6.36 -4.15 10.11
N LEU A 96 -6.99 -4.20 8.94
CA LEU A 96 -6.30 -4.15 7.65
C LEU A 96 -6.64 -2.83 6.96
N ILE A 97 -5.61 -2.08 6.58
CA ILE A 97 -5.79 -0.74 6.00
C ILE A 97 -5.10 -0.70 4.64
N GLY A 98 -5.90 -0.41 3.61
CA GLY A 98 -5.44 -0.23 2.23
C GLY A 98 -5.30 1.23 1.83
N GLU A 99 -5.19 1.45 0.53
CA GLU A 99 -4.91 2.74 -0.10
C GLU A 99 -6.18 3.58 -0.29
N ALA A 100 -7.03 3.19 -1.21
CA ALA A 100 -8.24 3.88 -1.62
C ALA A 100 -9.21 2.92 -2.34
N PRO A 101 -10.51 3.25 -2.44
CA PRO A 101 -11.46 2.47 -3.23
C PRO A 101 -11.10 2.45 -4.71
N GLY A 102 -11.32 1.31 -5.37
CA GLY A 102 -11.36 1.18 -6.80
C GLY A 102 -12.79 1.26 -7.35
N TYR A 103 -12.96 0.90 -8.64
CA TYR A 103 -14.25 0.93 -9.32
C TYR A 103 -15.31 0.04 -8.66
N TYR A 104 -14.96 -1.21 -8.37
CA TYR A 104 -15.90 -2.16 -7.77
C TYR A 104 -16.26 -1.80 -6.34
N GLU A 105 -15.29 -1.29 -5.58
CA GLU A 105 -15.48 -0.79 -4.23
C GLU A 105 -16.41 0.43 -4.21
N GLU A 106 -16.26 1.35 -5.17
CA GLU A 106 -17.16 2.51 -5.33
C GLU A 106 -18.59 2.07 -5.64
N VAL A 107 -18.78 1.09 -6.54
CA VAL A 107 -20.09 0.58 -6.94
C VAL A 107 -20.80 -0.17 -5.79
N GLN A 108 -20.05 -0.98 -5.01
CA GLN A 108 -20.60 -1.78 -3.92
C GLN A 108 -20.58 -1.06 -2.58
N GLN A 109 -19.88 0.09 -2.48
CA GLN A 109 -19.69 0.86 -1.26
C GLN A 109 -19.05 0.02 -0.12
N GLU A 110 -18.21 -0.94 -0.51
CA GLU A 110 -17.49 -1.81 0.41
C GLU A 110 -16.01 -1.92 0.00
N PRO A 111 -15.04 -1.84 0.95
CA PRO A 111 -13.62 -1.94 0.64
C PRO A 111 -13.23 -3.38 0.25
N PHE A 112 -12.29 -3.51 -0.69
CA PHE A 112 -11.74 -4.79 -1.12
C PHE A 112 -12.77 -5.81 -1.61
N VAL A 113 -13.62 -5.42 -2.54
CA VAL A 113 -14.60 -6.31 -3.21
C VAL A 113 -14.22 -6.67 -4.65
N GLY A 114 -13.24 -5.98 -5.26
CA GLY A 114 -12.69 -6.32 -6.56
C GLY A 114 -11.64 -7.44 -6.50
N ARG A 115 -10.92 -7.65 -7.61
CA ARG A 115 -9.88 -8.70 -7.73
C ARG A 115 -8.81 -8.66 -6.63
N ALA A 116 -8.42 -7.47 -6.17
CA ALA A 116 -7.51 -7.31 -5.04
C ALA A 116 -8.15 -7.80 -3.73
N GLY A 117 -9.46 -7.56 -3.56
CA GLY A 117 -10.25 -8.06 -2.43
C GLY A 117 -10.37 -9.58 -2.41
N GLU A 118 -10.59 -10.21 -3.57
CA GLU A 118 -10.56 -11.68 -3.69
C GLU A 118 -9.21 -12.25 -3.24
N LYS A 119 -8.11 -11.58 -3.59
CA LYS A 119 -6.77 -11.98 -3.13
C LYS A 119 -6.61 -11.79 -1.63
N LEU A 120 -7.14 -10.71 -1.05
CA LEU A 120 -7.16 -10.49 0.39
C LEU A 120 -7.96 -11.58 1.11
N ASN A 121 -9.12 -11.97 0.57
CA ASN A 121 -9.93 -13.06 1.12
C ASN A 121 -9.16 -14.40 1.13
N GLN A 122 -8.37 -14.68 0.09
CA GLN A 122 -7.50 -15.86 0.06
C GLN A 122 -6.41 -15.81 1.13
N ILE A 123 -5.81 -14.65 1.38
CA ILE A 123 -4.81 -14.43 2.43
C ILE A 123 -5.46 -14.64 3.81
N LEU A 124 -6.60 -14.02 4.09
CA LEU A 124 -7.34 -14.20 5.34
C LEU A 124 -7.70 -15.67 5.57
N LYS A 125 -8.25 -16.33 4.56
CA LYS A 125 -8.57 -17.77 4.63
C LYS A 125 -7.33 -18.62 4.96
N ALA A 126 -6.18 -18.30 4.39
CA ALA A 126 -4.93 -19.00 4.70
C ALA A 126 -4.46 -18.77 6.14
N MET A 127 -4.79 -17.62 6.74
CA MET A 127 -4.58 -17.34 8.18
C MET A 127 -5.61 -18.04 9.08
N GLY A 128 -6.68 -18.61 8.53
CA GLY A 128 -7.82 -19.13 9.29
C GLY A 128 -8.84 -18.08 9.68
N LEU A 129 -8.85 -16.93 8.99
CA LEU A 129 -9.73 -15.81 9.23
C LEU A 129 -10.72 -15.62 8.07
N SER A 130 -11.80 -14.88 8.34
CA SER A 130 -12.77 -14.37 7.36
C SER A 130 -12.91 -12.85 7.50
N ARG A 131 -13.60 -12.21 6.56
CA ARG A 131 -13.78 -10.75 6.56
C ARG A 131 -14.54 -10.23 7.79
N ASP A 132 -15.47 -11.01 8.28
CA ASP A 132 -16.30 -10.73 9.47
C ASP A 132 -15.53 -10.91 10.80
N MET A 133 -14.32 -11.44 10.77
CA MET A 133 -13.45 -11.57 11.94
C MET A 133 -12.42 -10.44 12.07
N VAL A 134 -12.27 -9.61 11.06
CA VAL A 134 -11.30 -8.50 10.99
C VAL A 134 -12.00 -7.20 10.64
N TYR A 135 -11.33 -6.07 10.80
CA TYR A 135 -11.82 -4.78 10.30
C TYR A 135 -10.99 -4.35 9.08
N ILE A 136 -11.66 -4.02 7.99
CA ILE A 136 -11.02 -3.67 6.72
C ILE A 136 -11.42 -2.26 6.33
N SER A 137 -10.43 -1.41 6.08
CA SER A 137 -10.62 -0.01 5.72
C SER A 137 -9.55 0.48 4.74
N ASN A 138 -9.63 1.75 4.34
CA ASN A 138 -8.63 2.43 3.50
C ASN A 138 -8.25 3.77 4.10
N ILE A 139 -7.05 4.27 3.77
CA ILE A 139 -6.63 5.64 4.12
C ILE A 139 -7.60 6.63 3.50
N VAL A 140 -7.80 6.56 2.18
CA VAL A 140 -8.71 7.45 1.44
C VAL A 140 -10.07 6.78 1.31
N LYS A 141 -11.12 7.53 1.66
CA LYS A 141 -12.51 7.00 1.69
C LYS A 141 -13.25 7.14 0.36
N PHE A 142 -12.65 7.81 -0.59
CA PHE A 142 -13.26 8.11 -1.89
C PHE A 142 -12.32 7.63 -3.00
N ARG A 143 -12.89 7.19 -4.11
CA ARG A 143 -12.09 6.79 -5.27
C ARG A 143 -11.41 8.01 -5.89
N PRO A 144 -10.08 8.01 -6.09
CA PRO A 144 -9.39 9.07 -6.82
C PRO A 144 -9.92 9.22 -8.24
N ALA A 145 -10.27 10.46 -8.63
CA ALA A 145 -10.88 10.76 -9.90
C ALA A 145 -9.85 10.87 -11.04
N LEU A 146 -10.28 10.52 -12.23
CA LEU A 146 -9.56 10.71 -13.51
C LEU A 146 -10.49 11.33 -14.56
N PRO A 147 -9.98 12.11 -15.50
CA PRO A 147 -10.76 12.54 -16.67
C PRO A 147 -11.29 11.31 -17.43
N ASN A 148 -12.57 11.34 -17.82
CA ASN A 148 -13.25 10.27 -18.54
C ASN A 148 -13.09 8.87 -17.91
N GLN A 149 -13.04 8.82 -16.59
CA GLN A 149 -12.80 7.60 -15.83
C GLN A 149 -13.89 6.55 -16.05
N ARG A 150 -13.45 5.31 -16.32
CA ARG A 150 -14.31 4.13 -16.37
C ARG A 150 -13.93 3.21 -15.21
N THR A 151 -13.36 2.05 -15.51
CA THR A 151 -12.91 1.05 -14.51
C THR A 151 -11.45 1.23 -14.05
N ASN A 152 -10.70 2.13 -14.71
CA ASN A 152 -9.32 2.45 -14.39
C ASN A 152 -9.22 3.22 -13.06
N ASN A 153 -8.18 2.92 -12.29
CA ASN A 153 -7.90 3.56 -11.01
C ASN A 153 -6.52 4.20 -11.04
N ARG A 154 -6.31 5.22 -10.22
CA ARG A 154 -5.01 5.79 -9.91
C ARG A 154 -4.76 5.73 -8.39
N ALA A 155 -3.51 5.84 -8.00
CA ALA A 155 -3.16 6.07 -6.62
C ALA A 155 -3.64 7.46 -6.17
N PRO A 156 -3.98 7.64 -4.89
CA PRO A 156 -4.27 8.96 -4.32
C PRO A 156 -3.00 9.82 -4.30
N THR A 157 -3.20 11.13 -4.35
CA THR A 157 -2.12 12.11 -4.15
C THR A 157 -1.82 12.28 -2.65
N PRO A 158 -0.66 12.86 -2.28
CA PRO A 158 -0.36 13.18 -0.89
C PRO A 158 -1.45 14.03 -0.22
N GLU A 159 -1.99 15.01 -0.93
CA GLU A 159 -3.06 15.91 -0.43
C GLU A 159 -4.37 15.13 -0.18
N GLU A 160 -4.70 14.16 -1.03
CA GLU A 160 -5.87 13.29 -0.84
C GLU A 160 -5.71 12.37 0.36
N ILE A 161 -4.49 11.86 0.58
CA ILE A 161 -4.14 11.07 1.76
C ILE A 161 -4.29 11.93 3.01
N GLU A 162 -3.68 13.10 3.02
CA GLU A 162 -3.69 14.01 4.16
C GLU A 162 -5.10 14.46 4.53
N ALA A 163 -5.91 14.82 3.52
CA ALA A 163 -7.30 15.21 3.72
C ALA A 163 -8.15 14.10 4.35
N CYS A 164 -7.89 12.82 4.03
CA CYS A 164 -8.66 11.68 4.55
C CYS A 164 -8.09 11.07 5.83
N LEU A 165 -6.84 11.37 6.16
CA LEU A 165 -6.14 10.77 7.30
C LEU A 165 -6.87 10.95 8.64
N PRO A 166 -7.48 12.10 8.98
CA PRO A 166 -8.22 12.26 10.24
C PRO A 166 -9.31 11.21 10.44
N ILE A 167 -10.00 10.79 9.38
CA ILE A 167 -11.08 9.79 9.49
C ILE A 167 -10.51 8.43 9.90
N ILE A 168 -9.48 7.92 9.19
CA ILE A 168 -8.91 6.60 9.51
C ILE A 168 -8.20 6.59 10.86
N MET A 169 -7.56 7.68 11.26
CA MET A 169 -6.94 7.79 12.58
C MET A 169 -7.97 7.73 13.71
N ASN A 170 -9.15 8.32 13.52
CA ASN A 170 -10.25 8.20 14.47
C ASN A 170 -10.89 6.79 14.47
N GLU A 171 -10.98 6.11 13.31
CA GLU A 171 -11.37 4.68 13.28
C GLU A 171 -10.42 3.84 14.16
N ILE A 172 -9.11 4.02 13.99
CA ILE A 172 -8.08 3.32 14.79
C ILE A 172 -8.24 3.65 16.27
N GLN A 173 -8.46 4.92 16.61
CA GLN A 173 -8.66 5.37 18.00
C GLN A 173 -9.92 4.77 18.63
N VAL A 174 -11.01 4.62 17.87
CA VAL A 174 -12.27 4.03 18.35
C VAL A 174 -12.14 2.52 18.52
N ILE A 175 -11.53 1.83 17.55
CA ILE A 175 -11.41 0.37 17.54
C ILE A 175 -10.31 -0.12 18.47
N GLN A 176 -9.20 0.60 18.60
CA GLN A 176 -8.01 0.22 19.37
C GLN A 176 -7.55 -1.23 19.09
N PRO A 177 -7.26 -1.57 17.83
CA PRO A 177 -6.85 -2.93 17.49
C PRO A 177 -5.51 -3.27 18.15
N LYS A 178 -5.26 -4.56 18.42
CA LYS A 178 -3.94 -5.01 18.88
C LYS A 178 -2.88 -5.00 17.80
N MET A 179 -3.32 -4.98 16.53
CA MET A 179 -2.44 -5.06 15.36
C MET A 179 -3.07 -4.38 14.15
N ILE A 180 -2.23 -3.67 13.38
CA ILE A 180 -2.61 -3.14 12.06
C ILE A 180 -1.74 -3.80 11.00
N VAL A 181 -2.33 -4.18 9.87
CA VAL A 181 -1.63 -4.54 8.64
C VAL A 181 -1.83 -3.43 7.62
N ALA A 182 -0.74 -2.74 7.27
CA ALA A 182 -0.73 -1.75 6.20
C ALA A 182 -0.53 -2.44 4.85
N LEU A 183 -1.56 -2.43 4.01
CA LEU A 183 -1.60 -3.09 2.70
C LEU A 183 -1.06 -2.16 1.61
N GLY A 184 0.25 -2.20 1.38
CA GLY A 184 0.93 -1.40 0.36
C GLY A 184 1.63 -0.15 0.89
N GLY A 185 2.38 0.50 -0.02
CA GLY A 185 3.20 1.68 0.31
C GLY A 185 2.37 2.88 0.75
N THR A 186 1.31 3.19 0.03
CA THR A 186 0.42 4.32 0.34
C THR A 186 -0.18 4.21 1.74
N ALA A 187 -0.64 3.01 2.13
CA ALA A 187 -1.15 2.77 3.48
C ALA A 187 -0.06 2.93 4.54
N ALA A 188 1.14 2.40 4.28
CA ALA A 188 2.27 2.52 5.19
C ALA A 188 2.72 3.97 5.37
N VAL A 189 2.89 4.71 4.27
CA VAL A 189 3.27 6.13 4.27
C VAL A 189 2.20 6.97 4.96
N GLY A 190 0.93 6.74 4.63
CA GLY A 190 -0.20 7.48 5.22
C GLY A 190 -0.27 7.30 6.74
N LEU A 191 -0.15 6.08 7.25
CA LEU A 191 -0.24 5.78 8.68
C LEU A 191 1.00 6.21 9.46
N LEU A 192 2.19 5.89 8.94
CA LEU A 192 3.44 5.98 9.69
C LEU A 192 4.21 7.29 9.42
N GLY A 193 3.86 8.03 8.36
CA GLY A 193 4.62 9.21 7.94
C GLY A 193 6.04 8.91 7.42
N ILE A 194 6.38 7.63 7.22
CA ILE A 194 7.72 7.21 6.76
C ILE A 194 7.78 7.09 5.25
N GLN A 195 8.93 7.39 4.68
CA GLN A 195 9.18 7.25 3.25
C GLN A 195 9.89 5.94 2.95
N GLY A 196 9.67 5.41 1.75
CA GLY A 196 10.38 4.25 1.26
C GLY A 196 9.53 3.30 0.43
N SER A 197 10.18 2.29 -0.10
CA SER A 197 9.50 1.20 -0.80
C SER A 197 8.88 0.22 0.20
N VAL A 198 7.84 -0.49 -0.22
CA VAL A 198 7.28 -1.59 0.59
C VAL A 198 8.38 -2.60 0.97
N SER A 199 9.31 -2.86 0.06
CA SER A 199 10.44 -3.78 0.32
C SER A 199 11.34 -3.34 1.46
N SER A 200 11.53 -2.03 1.67
CA SER A 200 12.36 -1.50 2.76
C SER A 200 11.60 -1.40 4.09
N MET A 201 10.28 -1.26 4.03
CA MET A 201 9.43 -1.11 5.21
C MET A 201 8.94 -2.46 5.77
N ARG A 202 8.73 -3.48 4.90
CA ARG A 202 8.28 -4.80 5.34
C ARG A 202 9.34 -5.58 6.13
N GLY A 203 8.95 -6.70 6.72
CA GLY A 203 9.88 -7.59 7.45
C GLY A 203 10.07 -7.22 8.93
N ARG A 204 9.60 -6.07 9.36
CA ARG A 204 9.61 -5.59 10.76
C ARG A 204 8.25 -5.03 11.16
N PHE A 205 8.06 -4.82 12.44
CA PHE A 205 6.94 -4.07 12.97
C PHE A 205 7.35 -2.61 13.15
N HIS A 206 6.44 -1.71 12.81
CA HIS A 206 6.52 -0.29 13.09
C HIS A 206 5.58 0.03 14.25
N ASP A 207 5.73 1.20 14.84
CA ASP A 207 4.85 1.67 15.91
C ASP A 207 3.94 2.79 15.40
N LEU A 208 2.66 2.71 15.71
CA LEU A 208 1.69 3.78 15.53
C LEU A 208 1.01 4.06 16.87
N ASN A 209 1.53 4.99 17.64
CA ASN A 209 0.98 5.36 18.95
C ASN A 209 0.79 4.15 19.89
N GLY A 210 1.75 3.24 19.94
CA GLY A 210 1.71 2.02 20.75
C GLY A 210 1.05 0.81 20.07
N ILE A 211 0.47 0.98 18.89
CA ILE A 211 -0.11 -0.11 18.11
C ILE A 211 0.92 -0.60 17.09
N PRO A 212 1.28 -1.90 17.11
CA PRO A 212 2.20 -2.46 16.13
C PRO A 212 1.57 -2.52 14.73
N VAL A 213 2.32 -2.03 13.74
CA VAL A 213 1.93 -2.02 12.33
C VAL A 213 2.85 -2.94 11.53
N ARG A 214 2.29 -3.92 10.83
CA ARG A 214 3.00 -4.73 9.85
C ARG A 214 2.75 -4.19 8.46
N VAL A 215 3.82 -3.80 7.75
CA VAL A 215 3.74 -3.40 6.35
C VAL A 215 3.90 -4.63 5.47
N THR A 216 3.03 -4.78 4.46
CA THR A 216 3.13 -5.82 3.44
C THR A 216 2.75 -5.28 2.06
N TYR A 217 2.95 -6.09 1.01
CA TYR A 217 2.52 -5.69 -0.33
C TYR A 217 1.00 -5.61 -0.44
N HIS A 218 0.52 -4.63 -1.21
CA HIS A 218 -0.91 -4.54 -1.53
C HIS A 218 -1.38 -5.81 -2.26
N PRO A 219 -2.57 -6.37 -1.98
CA PRO A 219 -3.03 -7.59 -2.63
C PRO A 219 -3.02 -7.54 -4.17
N SER A 220 -3.22 -6.37 -4.77
CA SER A 220 -3.11 -6.18 -6.23
C SER A 220 -1.71 -6.45 -6.79
N TYR A 221 -0.67 -6.35 -5.97
CA TYR A 221 0.69 -6.70 -6.37
C TYR A 221 0.79 -8.17 -6.78
N LEU A 222 0.14 -9.07 -6.02
CA LEU A 222 0.10 -10.49 -6.30
C LEU A 222 -0.73 -10.84 -7.56
N LEU A 223 -1.57 -9.94 -8.05
CA LEU A 223 -2.25 -10.11 -9.33
C LEU A 223 -1.32 -9.90 -10.53
N ARG A 224 -0.27 -9.11 -10.36
CA ARG A 224 0.74 -8.81 -11.40
C ARG A 224 1.97 -9.71 -11.28
N SER A 225 2.27 -10.17 -10.08
CA SER A 225 3.46 -10.98 -9.77
C SER A 225 3.05 -12.19 -8.95
N ASP A 226 2.54 -13.23 -9.63
CA ASP A 226 1.95 -14.44 -9.01
C ASP A 226 2.97 -15.53 -8.68
N SER A 227 4.26 -15.19 -8.57
CA SER A 227 5.32 -16.17 -8.29
C SER A 227 5.26 -16.68 -6.84
N PRO A 228 5.67 -17.94 -6.59
CA PRO A 228 5.76 -18.46 -5.23
C PRO A 228 6.64 -17.62 -4.32
N ARG A 229 7.71 -17.02 -4.84
CA ARG A 229 8.62 -16.14 -4.10
C ARG A 229 7.91 -14.87 -3.58
N GLU A 230 7.09 -14.24 -4.41
CA GLU A 230 6.37 -13.03 -4.01
C GLU A 230 5.22 -13.36 -3.04
N LYS A 231 4.53 -14.47 -3.27
CA LYS A 231 3.54 -15.00 -2.31
C LYS A 231 4.18 -15.32 -0.97
N ARG A 232 5.38 -15.92 -0.96
CA ARG A 232 6.13 -16.21 0.28
C ARG A 232 6.43 -14.95 1.08
N LYS A 233 6.84 -13.88 0.45
CA LYS A 233 7.09 -12.60 1.14
C LYS A 233 5.85 -12.09 1.88
N VAL A 234 4.69 -12.07 1.21
CA VAL A 234 3.42 -11.66 1.85
C VAL A 234 3.06 -12.63 2.97
N TRP A 235 3.25 -13.93 2.74
CA TRP A 235 2.94 -14.94 3.74
C TRP A 235 3.81 -14.84 4.98
N GLU A 236 5.09 -14.53 4.86
CA GLU A 236 5.98 -14.26 5.99
C GLU A 236 5.52 -13.07 6.83
N ASP A 237 5.00 -12.03 6.19
CA ASP A 237 4.40 -10.91 6.91
C ASP A 237 3.16 -11.36 7.70
N MET A 238 2.31 -12.20 7.11
CA MET A 238 1.13 -12.74 7.80
C MET A 238 1.47 -13.71 8.90
N LEU A 239 2.48 -14.57 8.73
CA LEU A 239 2.98 -15.43 9.81
C LEU A 239 3.42 -14.62 11.02
N ALA A 240 4.17 -13.54 10.81
CA ALA A 240 4.60 -12.65 11.88
C ALA A 240 3.41 -11.98 12.60
N VAL A 241 2.35 -11.60 11.85
CA VAL A 241 1.10 -11.08 12.42
C VAL A 241 0.42 -12.14 13.28
N MET A 242 0.27 -13.35 12.75
CA MET A 242 -0.35 -14.48 13.47
C MET A 242 0.41 -14.82 14.76
N GLU A 243 1.75 -14.87 14.70
CA GLU A 243 2.60 -15.13 15.88
C GLU A 243 2.40 -14.05 16.95
N ARG A 244 2.39 -12.78 16.54
CA ARG A 244 2.24 -11.67 17.49
C ARG A 244 0.85 -11.60 18.12
N LEU A 245 -0.19 -12.06 17.40
CA LEU A 245 -1.55 -12.19 17.93
C LEU A 245 -1.78 -13.48 18.73
N GLY A 246 -0.76 -14.36 18.86
CA GLY A 246 -0.89 -15.63 19.55
C GLY A 246 -1.80 -16.63 18.83
N MET A 247 -1.99 -16.47 17.51
CA MET A 247 -2.82 -17.39 16.72
C MET A 247 -2.09 -18.73 16.51
N PRO A 248 -2.81 -19.87 16.49
CA PRO A 248 -2.21 -21.15 16.17
C PRO A 248 -1.72 -21.20 14.72
N ILE A 249 -0.48 -21.64 14.53
CA ILE A 249 0.13 -21.79 13.21
C ILE A 249 0.55 -23.23 13.02
N SER A 250 -0.07 -23.90 12.05
CA SER A 250 0.27 -25.27 11.67
C SER A 250 1.58 -25.36 10.88
N GLU A 251 2.25 -26.52 10.89
CA GLU A 251 3.44 -26.79 10.07
C GLU A 251 3.14 -26.59 8.58
N LYS A 252 1.93 -26.94 8.13
CA LYS A 252 1.49 -26.70 6.76
C LYS A 252 1.50 -25.21 6.41
N GLN A 253 1.01 -24.34 7.30
CA GLN A 253 1.03 -22.88 7.11
C GLN A 253 2.46 -22.34 7.12
N ARG A 254 3.33 -22.83 8.00
CA ARG A 254 4.77 -22.46 8.00
C ARG A 254 5.44 -22.80 6.66
N GLY A 255 5.04 -23.91 6.04
CA GLY A 255 5.56 -24.41 4.76
C GLY A 255 4.96 -23.76 3.50
N TYR A 256 3.96 -22.88 3.59
CA TYR A 256 3.35 -22.29 2.39
C TYR A 256 4.38 -21.51 1.57
N PHE A 257 4.40 -21.79 0.26
CA PHE A 257 5.25 -21.14 -0.75
C PHE A 257 6.77 -21.28 -0.52
N LEU A 258 7.21 -22.20 0.33
CA LEU A 258 8.62 -22.60 0.36
C LEU A 258 8.99 -23.36 -0.93
N PRO A 259 10.26 -23.29 -1.38
CA PRO A 259 10.74 -24.15 -2.43
C PRO A 259 10.47 -25.63 -2.06
N ARG A 260 10.05 -26.42 -3.03
CA ARG A 260 10.02 -27.88 -2.84
C ARG A 260 11.44 -28.39 -2.99
N GLU A 261 11.89 -29.15 -2.01
CA GLU A 261 13.12 -29.94 -2.10
C GLU A 261 13.04 -30.95 -3.23
#